data_bfe456cd200a594fa71624bbef4ea9c7
#
_entry.id   bfe456cd200a594fa71624bbef4ea9c7
#
_cell.length_a   1.000
_cell.length_b   1.000
_cell.length_c   1.000
_cell.angle_alpha   90.00
_cell.angle_beta   90.00
_cell.angle_gamma   90.00
#
_symmetry.space_group_name_H-M   'P 1'
#
loop_
_entity.id
_entity.type
_entity.pdbx_description
1 polymer ?
#
loop_
_entity_poly.entity_id
_entity_poly.type
_entity_poly.pdbx_seq_one_letter_code
_entity_poly.pdbx_strand_id
1 'polypeptide(L)'
;MLVALVPLVWQSVVVLREGFFWQDDFRYVIRTVDVPLSLDVLFTDYNGHLMPGQFLLVWLVTAIAPLNFTVAAVPVLVLHGVAMAMFWRLLTRLFGSRWVLLIPFAAFTFSPLILVSTRWWAFALQLIPMLVAVIGAIDAQVRHVLTGRNRDLVYSLLWVFAGMLFWQKALVVVPVLFAVTAMLAPEPPRVRWALRNHWRSLAAHAGLLVVLAIGYAVLNTTDVSGRPTAAIDWLRLTKRMLSDTLVPGLFGGPWDVGIEGETAWAVPPLPVAIGLNALFVVLILAGLWIGGRRAGLAWLTLAGYTAIAIAMVGVARLWVIGSVIGGDPRYVADVVPIAILCASFAFLTPVTVTEYAPRPVRTGIAFAATSVLVVASVATTTTATALSDQPAARAYVQTLRSNLRASTSVVLYDVATPVELMNVWLGSLANVSQLVKTMPDVRPRFDEPSEDMRVVDEHGNVRPLALLPIATGKPGPTPNCGYLVGPNPTEIPLSAPVTSPRQVLRLSYFTGAPGTAVLRVGGQEIPINWDQGVHNLNIVIDKPFDQVTLWSTETPAGVCVGGVMVGAPTIG
;
A
#
# COMPACT_ATOMS: atom_id res chain seq x y z
N MET A 1 5.93 -19.47 24.62
CA MET A 1 6.38 -19.50 23.24
C MET A 1 5.40 -20.18 22.29
N LEU A 2 4.88 -21.37 22.59
CA LEU A 2 3.93 -22.08 21.69
C LEU A 2 2.66 -21.26 21.38
N VAL A 3 2.13 -20.48 22.32
CA VAL A 3 0.96 -19.61 22.10
C VAL A 3 1.20 -18.54 21.04
N ALA A 4 2.45 -18.08 20.84
CA ALA A 4 2.80 -17.13 19.80
C ALA A 4 2.83 -17.73 18.39
N LEU A 5 2.94 -19.06 18.27
CA LEU A 5 2.99 -19.74 16.97
C LEU A 5 1.60 -19.83 16.33
N VAL A 6 0.52 -19.94 17.13
CA VAL A 6 -0.84 -20.09 16.60
C VAL A 6 -1.27 -18.88 15.74
N PRO A 7 -1.17 -17.62 16.21
CA PRO A 7 -1.52 -16.47 15.38
C PRO A 7 -0.59 -16.33 14.18
N LEU A 8 0.70 -16.61 14.33
CA LEU A 8 1.64 -16.52 13.22
C LEU A 8 1.35 -17.56 12.12
N VAL A 9 1.08 -18.81 12.50
CA VAL A 9 0.71 -19.87 11.52
C VAL A 9 -0.59 -19.53 10.83
N TRP A 10 -1.62 -19.13 11.60
CA TRP A 10 -2.90 -18.74 11.01
C TRP A 10 -2.76 -17.58 10.03
N GLN A 11 -2.08 -16.51 10.41
CA GLN A 11 -1.83 -15.36 9.54
C GLN A 11 -1.04 -15.76 8.30
N SER A 12 0.01 -16.59 8.46
CA SER A 12 0.83 -17.06 7.33
C SER A 12 -0.02 -17.83 6.33
N VAL A 13 -0.92 -18.69 6.81
CA VAL A 13 -1.84 -19.44 5.94
C VAL A 13 -2.76 -18.50 5.17
N VAL A 14 -3.37 -17.51 5.84
CA VAL A 14 -4.27 -16.54 5.19
C VAL A 14 -3.52 -15.70 4.17
N VAL A 15 -2.38 -15.11 4.54
CA VAL A 15 -1.59 -14.25 3.65
C VAL A 15 -1.06 -15.00 2.44
N LEU A 16 -0.52 -16.21 2.62
CA LEU A 16 0.08 -16.97 1.51
C LEU A 16 -0.96 -17.59 0.57
N ARG A 17 -2.13 -17.99 1.09
CA ARG A 17 -3.19 -18.56 0.26
C ARG A 17 -3.98 -17.51 -0.51
N GLU A 18 -4.34 -16.40 0.13
CA GLU A 18 -5.30 -15.44 -0.40
C GLU A 18 -4.66 -14.12 -0.81
N GLY A 19 -3.49 -13.77 -0.25
CA GLY A 19 -2.78 -12.55 -0.56
C GLY A 19 -2.15 -12.55 -1.95
N PHE A 20 -2.14 -11.38 -2.58
CA PHE A 20 -1.41 -11.10 -3.82
C PHE A 20 -1.04 -9.61 -3.86
N PHE A 21 -0.24 -9.22 -4.84
CA PHE A 21 0.06 -7.82 -5.09
C PHE A 21 -1.22 -7.05 -5.46
N TRP A 22 -1.32 -5.80 -4.99
CA TRP A 22 -2.48 -4.96 -5.17
C TRP A 22 -2.09 -3.48 -5.15
N GLN A 23 -2.63 -2.67 -6.07
CA GLN A 23 -2.44 -1.21 -6.12
C GLN A 23 -0.95 -0.79 -6.09
N ASP A 24 -0.54 -0.05 -5.07
CA ASP A 24 0.83 0.46 -4.90
C ASP A 24 1.91 -0.64 -4.90
N ASP A 25 1.55 -1.90 -4.60
CA ASP A 25 2.48 -3.02 -4.64
C ASP A 25 3.08 -3.17 -6.04
N PHE A 26 2.24 -3.10 -7.08
CA PHE A 26 2.68 -3.15 -8.47
C PHE A 26 3.58 -1.97 -8.82
N ARG A 27 3.22 -0.76 -8.38
CA ARG A 27 4.05 0.43 -8.59
C ARG A 27 5.45 0.26 -8.00
N TYR A 28 5.56 -0.33 -6.82
CA TYR A 28 6.85 -0.57 -6.18
C TYR A 28 7.69 -1.57 -6.98
N VAL A 29 7.10 -2.67 -7.42
CA VAL A 29 7.79 -3.67 -8.25
C VAL A 29 8.19 -3.08 -9.60
N ILE A 30 7.29 -2.37 -10.30
CA ILE A 30 7.55 -1.73 -11.59
C ILE A 30 8.72 -0.74 -11.50
N ARG A 31 8.82 0.02 -10.41
CA ARG A 31 9.89 1.01 -10.22
C ARG A 31 11.24 0.43 -9.85
N THR A 32 11.30 -0.80 -9.40
CA THR A 32 12.53 -1.44 -8.91
C THR A 32 13.01 -2.59 -9.80
N VAL A 33 12.15 -3.10 -10.70
CA VAL A 33 12.54 -4.15 -11.64
C VAL A 33 13.57 -3.61 -12.63
N ASP A 34 14.65 -4.37 -12.83
CA ASP A 34 15.77 -4.04 -13.72
C ASP A 34 16.47 -2.70 -13.41
N VAL A 35 16.27 -2.17 -12.21
CA VAL A 35 16.91 -0.92 -11.76
C VAL A 35 18.02 -1.25 -10.75
N PRO A 36 19.26 -0.75 -10.95
CA PRO A 36 20.34 -0.96 -9.98
C PRO A 36 20.05 -0.25 -8.67
N LEU A 37 20.49 -0.83 -7.55
CA LEU A 37 20.37 -0.20 -6.24
C LEU A 37 21.16 1.12 -6.22
N SER A 38 20.49 2.20 -5.88
CA SER A 38 21.07 3.53 -5.77
C SER A 38 20.44 4.31 -4.61
N LEU A 39 21.07 5.40 -4.20
CA LEU A 39 20.48 6.30 -3.20
C LEU A 39 19.18 6.92 -3.69
N ASP A 40 19.04 7.19 -4.98
CA ASP A 40 17.81 7.74 -5.57
C ASP A 40 16.64 6.75 -5.45
N VAL A 41 16.89 5.45 -5.62
CA VAL A 41 15.88 4.40 -5.39
C VAL A 41 15.48 4.36 -3.91
N LEU A 42 16.45 4.42 -3.00
CA LEU A 42 16.20 4.31 -1.55
C LEU A 42 15.50 5.54 -0.97
N PHE A 43 15.92 6.73 -1.38
CA PHE A 43 15.39 8.00 -0.86
C PHE A 43 14.33 8.63 -1.78
N THR A 44 13.69 7.81 -2.61
CA THR A 44 12.52 8.26 -3.38
C THR A 44 11.45 8.80 -2.44
N ASP A 45 11.03 10.04 -2.69
CA ASP A 45 9.85 10.60 -2.03
C ASP A 45 8.59 9.95 -2.64
N TYR A 46 7.81 9.31 -1.80
CA TYR A 46 6.58 8.63 -2.20
C TYR A 46 5.39 9.18 -1.42
N ASN A 47 4.60 10.03 -2.04
CA ASN A 47 3.43 10.66 -1.43
C ASN A 47 3.73 11.35 -0.09
N GLY A 48 4.90 11.99 0.02
CA GLY A 48 5.37 12.63 1.24
C GLY A 48 6.00 11.67 2.26
N HIS A 49 6.37 10.46 1.86
CA HIS A 49 7.04 9.48 2.71
C HIS A 49 8.46 9.19 2.21
N LEU A 50 9.44 9.32 3.11
CA LEU A 50 10.81 8.87 2.89
C LEU A 50 11.02 7.56 3.64
N MET A 51 11.17 6.45 2.91
CA MET A 51 11.15 5.09 3.46
C MET A 51 12.29 4.22 2.91
N PRO A 52 13.58 4.62 3.13
CA PRO A 52 14.71 3.92 2.51
C PRO A 52 14.81 2.45 2.91
N GLY A 53 14.43 2.08 4.13
CA GLY A 53 14.39 0.68 4.58
C GLY A 53 13.32 -0.13 3.85
N GLN A 54 12.16 0.45 3.60
CA GLN A 54 11.11 -0.19 2.84
C GLN A 54 11.54 -0.40 1.38
N PHE A 55 12.07 0.64 0.71
CA PHE A 55 12.53 0.52 -0.68
C PHE A 55 13.71 -0.43 -0.83
N LEU A 56 14.56 -0.58 0.18
CA LEU A 56 15.59 -1.63 0.20
C LEU A 56 14.96 -3.03 0.18
N LEU A 57 13.95 -3.28 1.00
CA LEU A 57 13.24 -4.57 1.01
C LEU A 57 12.49 -4.82 -0.31
N VAL A 58 11.84 -3.80 -0.87
CA VAL A 58 11.18 -3.88 -2.17
C VAL A 58 12.20 -4.26 -3.25
N TRP A 59 13.32 -3.56 -3.30
CA TRP A 59 14.37 -3.83 -4.27
C TRP A 59 14.93 -5.25 -4.15
N LEU A 60 15.22 -5.71 -2.92
CA LEU A 60 15.71 -7.06 -2.67
C LEU A 60 14.73 -8.13 -3.13
N VAL A 61 13.45 -7.99 -2.80
CA VAL A 61 12.38 -8.92 -3.21
C VAL A 61 12.24 -8.94 -4.73
N THR A 62 12.22 -7.77 -5.36
CA THR A 62 12.08 -7.64 -6.82
C THR A 62 13.28 -8.22 -7.56
N ALA A 63 14.50 -8.01 -7.04
CA ALA A 63 15.72 -8.56 -7.63
C ALA A 63 15.78 -10.10 -7.54
N ILE A 64 15.20 -10.69 -6.47
CA ILE A 64 15.17 -12.15 -6.29
C ILE A 64 14.10 -12.79 -7.17
N ALA A 65 12.87 -12.28 -7.13
CA ALA A 65 11.73 -12.87 -7.84
C ALA A 65 10.60 -11.85 -8.01
N PRO A 66 10.61 -11.04 -9.09
CA PRO A 66 9.55 -10.08 -9.35
C PRO A 66 8.21 -10.80 -9.51
N LEU A 67 7.14 -10.21 -8.98
CA LEU A 67 5.78 -10.76 -8.94
C LEU A 67 5.62 -12.14 -8.27
N ASN A 68 6.59 -12.58 -7.47
CA ASN A 68 6.42 -13.75 -6.62
C ASN A 68 5.93 -13.32 -5.23
N PHE A 69 4.62 -13.39 -5.00
CA PHE A 69 4.03 -12.93 -3.75
C PHE A 69 4.51 -13.71 -2.52
N THR A 70 4.82 -15.01 -2.66
CA THR A 70 5.37 -15.81 -1.55
C THR A 70 6.71 -15.25 -1.09
N VAL A 71 7.61 -14.94 -2.02
CA VAL A 71 8.92 -14.31 -1.71
C VAL A 71 8.71 -12.92 -1.10
N ALA A 72 7.75 -12.16 -1.59
CA ALA A 72 7.41 -10.84 -1.06
C ALA A 72 6.82 -10.87 0.36
N ALA A 73 5.98 -11.85 0.66
CA ALA A 73 5.30 -11.99 1.95
C ALA A 73 6.22 -12.51 3.08
N VAL A 74 7.18 -13.38 2.78
CA VAL A 74 8.05 -14.02 3.78
C VAL A 74 8.75 -13.02 4.71
N PRO A 75 9.42 -11.95 4.24
CA PRO A 75 10.04 -10.95 5.13
C PRO A 75 9.04 -10.30 6.09
N VAL A 76 7.84 -9.98 5.62
CA VAL A 76 6.77 -9.39 6.42
C VAL A 76 6.32 -10.36 7.52
N LEU A 77 6.07 -11.62 7.18
CA LEU A 77 5.63 -12.66 8.12
C LEU A 77 6.71 -12.94 9.18
N VAL A 78 7.96 -13.01 8.78
CA VAL A 78 9.09 -13.19 9.72
C VAL A 78 9.18 -12.00 10.68
N LEU A 79 9.15 -10.77 10.18
CA LEU A 79 9.21 -9.58 11.01
C LEU A 79 7.98 -9.45 11.92
N HIS A 80 6.80 -9.88 11.47
CA HIS A 80 5.62 -9.91 12.31
C HIS A 80 5.78 -10.91 13.46
N GLY A 81 6.31 -12.11 13.18
CA GLY A 81 6.67 -13.07 14.24
C GLY A 81 7.69 -12.51 15.24
N VAL A 82 8.68 -11.75 14.76
CA VAL A 82 9.64 -11.04 15.62
C VAL A 82 8.93 -9.99 16.48
N ALA A 83 8.01 -9.19 15.91
CA ALA A 83 7.23 -8.21 16.67
C ALA A 83 6.41 -8.88 17.78
N MET A 84 5.73 -10.00 17.49
CA MET A 84 4.97 -10.79 18.48
C MET A 84 5.87 -11.30 19.62
N ALA A 85 7.03 -11.89 19.27
CA ALA A 85 7.97 -12.39 20.27
C ALA A 85 8.56 -11.27 21.14
N MET A 86 8.89 -10.13 20.54
CA MET A 86 9.42 -8.96 21.25
C MET A 86 8.33 -8.34 22.15
N PHE A 87 7.09 -8.27 21.69
CA PHE A 87 5.99 -7.74 22.50
C PHE A 87 5.68 -8.64 23.71
N TRP A 88 5.67 -9.96 23.53
CA TRP A 88 5.57 -10.91 24.64
C TRP A 88 6.69 -10.71 25.67
N ARG A 89 7.93 -10.58 25.19
CA ARG A 89 9.09 -10.33 26.05
C ARG A 89 8.96 -9.01 26.81
N LEU A 90 8.49 -7.96 26.16
CA LEU A 90 8.24 -6.66 26.77
C LEU A 90 7.18 -6.76 27.89
N LEU A 91 6.04 -7.42 27.61
CA LEU A 91 4.98 -7.62 28.60
C LEU A 91 5.47 -8.40 29.82
N THR A 92 6.19 -9.51 29.61
CA THR A 92 6.73 -10.34 30.70
C THR A 92 7.81 -9.60 31.51
N ARG A 93 8.62 -8.75 30.87
CA ARG A 93 9.61 -7.92 31.56
C ARG A 93 8.94 -6.86 32.43
N LEU A 94 7.88 -6.24 31.95
CA LEU A 94 7.17 -5.20 32.68
C LEU A 94 6.33 -5.73 33.86
N PHE A 95 5.65 -6.86 33.65
CA PHE A 95 4.59 -7.31 34.57
C PHE A 95 4.83 -8.70 35.16
N GLY A 96 5.97 -9.33 34.86
CA GLY A 96 6.26 -10.71 35.27
C GLY A 96 5.48 -11.76 34.47
N SER A 97 5.82 -13.04 34.63
CA SER A 97 5.15 -14.11 33.88
C SER A 97 3.81 -14.49 34.56
N ARG A 98 2.68 -14.12 33.95
CA ARG A 98 1.31 -14.35 34.48
C ARG A 98 0.37 -14.70 33.33
N TRP A 99 -0.65 -15.55 33.60
CA TRP A 99 -1.65 -15.94 32.62
C TRP A 99 -2.48 -14.77 32.10
N VAL A 100 -2.68 -13.72 32.90
CA VAL A 100 -3.42 -12.51 32.49
C VAL A 100 -2.76 -11.80 31.30
N LEU A 101 -1.46 -12.00 31.05
CA LEU A 101 -0.75 -11.42 29.90
C LEU A 101 -1.20 -12.01 28.57
N LEU A 102 -1.93 -13.13 28.57
CA LEU A 102 -2.51 -13.66 27.33
C LEU A 102 -3.53 -12.70 26.72
N ILE A 103 -4.26 -11.91 27.53
CA ILE A 103 -5.22 -10.92 27.04
C ILE A 103 -4.52 -9.84 26.20
N PRO A 104 -3.56 -9.04 26.74
CA PRO A 104 -2.87 -8.02 25.96
C PRO A 104 -2.03 -8.62 24.82
N PHE A 105 -1.48 -9.83 25.00
CA PHE A 105 -0.76 -10.49 23.93
C PHE A 105 -1.67 -10.88 22.76
N ALA A 106 -2.83 -11.49 23.03
CA ALA A 106 -3.82 -11.83 22.00
C ALA A 106 -4.41 -10.57 21.33
N ALA A 107 -4.67 -9.51 22.10
CA ALA A 107 -5.13 -8.24 21.57
C ALA A 107 -4.16 -7.65 20.53
N PHE A 108 -2.85 -7.84 20.71
CA PHE A 108 -1.85 -7.45 19.73
C PHE A 108 -1.77 -8.42 18.56
N THR A 109 -1.61 -9.71 18.82
CA THR A 109 -1.27 -10.71 17.80
C THR A 109 -2.44 -11.06 16.88
N PHE A 110 -3.68 -10.93 17.36
CA PHE A 110 -4.90 -11.15 16.58
C PHE A 110 -5.61 -9.83 16.21
N SER A 111 -5.00 -8.66 16.45
CA SER A 111 -5.65 -7.39 16.14
C SER A 111 -6.07 -7.33 14.67
N PRO A 112 -7.38 -7.19 14.35
CA PRO A 112 -7.83 -7.07 12.97
C PRO A 112 -7.31 -5.78 12.31
N LEU A 113 -7.04 -4.72 13.11
CA LEU A 113 -6.45 -3.48 12.61
C LEU A 113 -5.06 -3.70 12.02
N ILE A 114 -4.27 -4.61 12.59
CA ILE A 114 -2.94 -4.98 12.07
C ILE A 114 -3.09 -6.02 10.96
N LEU A 115 -3.85 -7.10 11.20
CA LEU A 115 -3.94 -8.24 10.28
C LEU A 115 -4.53 -7.86 8.93
N VAL A 116 -5.62 -7.09 8.90
CA VAL A 116 -6.23 -6.60 7.65
C VAL A 116 -5.26 -5.69 6.91
N SER A 117 -4.62 -4.76 7.65
CA SER A 117 -3.65 -3.83 7.06
C SER A 117 -2.41 -4.51 6.48
N THR A 118 -1.97 -5.63 7.05
CA THR A 118 -0.78 -6.37 6.58
C THR A 118 -1.02 -7.22 5.33
N ARG A 119 -2.26 -7.34 4.87
CA ARG A 119 -2.55 -7.97 3.57
C ARG A 119 -2.12 -7.09 2.40
N TRP A 120 -2.10 -5.80 2.54
CA TRP A 120 -1.52 -4.89 1.56
C TRP A 120 0.00 -4.85 1.76
N TRP A 121 0.74 -5.48 0.85
CA TRP A 121 2.18 -5.69 1.00
C TRP A 121 2.97 -4.38 1.13
N ALA A 122 2.67 -3.38 0.33
CA ALA A 122 3.31 -2.06 0.41
C ALA A 122 3.18 -1.45 1.81
N PHE A 123 1.97 -1.52 2.39
CA PHE A 123 1.74 -1.02 3.73
C PHE A 123 2.33 -1.94 4.82
N ALA A 124 2.29 -3.25 4.62
CA ALA A 124 2.89 -4.22 5.54
C ALA A 124 4.40 -4.01 5.70
N LEU A 125 5.11 -3.73 4.60
CA LEU A 125 6.54 -3.38 4.60
C LEU A 125 6.85 -2.06 5.32
N GLN A 126 5.88 -1.18 5.44
CA GLN A 126 5.99 0.06 6.19
C GLN A 126 5.68 -0.16 7.68
N LEU A 127 4.55 -0.79 7.97
CA LEU A 127 4.02 -0.95 9.33
C LEU A 127 4.83 -1.94 10.16
N ILE A 128 5.04 -3.16 9.67
CA ILE A 128 5.58 -4.25 10.49
C ILE A 128 7.02 -4.00 10.97
N PRO A 129 7.97 -3.59 10.10
CA PRO A 129 9.32 -3.24 10.58
C PRO A 129 9.30 -2.05 11.55
N MET A 130 8.43 -1.07 11.33
CA MET A 130 8.25 0.06 12.25
C MET A 130 7.73 -0.42 13.61
N LEU A 131 6.76 -1.37 13.66
CA LEU A 131 6.29 -1.96 14.93
C LEU A 131 7.39 -2.72 15.66
N VAL A 132 8.22 -3.50 14.94
CA VAL A 132 9.42 -4.15 15.51
C VAL A 132 10.32 -3.10 16.18
N ALA A 133 10.58 -2.01 15.47
CA ALA A 133 11.44 -0.93 15.95
C ALA A 133 10.84 -0.20 17.17
N VAL A 134 9.56 0.13 17.14
CA VAL A 134 8.84 0.78 18.26
C VAL A 134 8.87 -0.11 19.52
N ILE A 135 8.52 -1.39 19.37
CA ILE A 135 8.56 -2.36 20.48
C ILE A 135 10.00 -2.52 21.00
N GLY A 136 10.97 -2.59 20.08
CA GLY A 136 12.39 -2.66 20.40
C GLY A 136 12.91 -1.45 21.17
N ALA A 137 12.50 -0.25 20.76
CA ALA A 137 12.85 1.00 21.44
C ALA A 137 12.29 1.03 22.86
N ILE A 138 11.02 0.66 23.04
CA ILE A 138 10.37 0.60 24.36
C ILE A 138 11.06 -0.46 25.25
N ASP A 139 11.31 -1.67 24.73
CA ASP A 139 11.98 -2.75 25.48
C ASP A 139 13.41 -2.35 25.91
N ALA A 140 14.15 -1.70 25.03
CA ALA A 140 15.50 -1.23 25.33
C ALA A 140 15.48 -0.09 26.36
N GLN A 141 14.55 0.86 26.26
CA GLN A 141 14.37 1.92 27.25
C GLN A 141 13.98 1.34 28.62
N VAL A 142 13.06 0.38 28.66
CA VAL A 142 12.68 -0.33 29.91
C VAL A 142 13.91 -0.99 30.52
N ARG A 143 14.73 -1.67 29.75
CA ARG A 143 16.01 -2.25 30.23
C ARG A 143 16.96 -1.19 30.78
N HIS A 144 17.10 -0.06 30.08
CA HIS A 144 17.93 1.05 30.55
C HIS A 144 17.43 1.57 31.91
N VAL A 145 16.12 1.76 32.06
CA VAL A 145 15.53 2.21 33.33
C VAL A 145 15.75 1.22 34.45
N LEU A 146 15.61 -0.10 34.18
CA LEU A 146 15.76 -1.15 35.19
C LEU A 146 17.20 -1.48 35.57
N THR A 147 18.15 -1.31 34.64
CA THR A 147 19.55 -1.77 34.83
C THR A 147 20.58 -0.65 34.90
N GLY A 148 20.23 0.57 34.50
CA GLY A 148 21.15 1.71 34.37
C GLY A 148 22.19 1.57 33.26
N ARG A 149 22.15 0.55 32.42
CA ARG A 149 23.18 0.28 31.40
C ARG A 149 23.05 1.20 30.20
N ASN A 150 24.08 1.97 29.86
CA ASN A 150 24.09 2.89 28.73
C ASN A 150 23.95 2.19 27.36
N ARG A 151 24.41 0.93 27.23
CA ARG A 151 24.20 0.15 26.00
C ARG A 151 22.72 -0.03 25.65
N ASP A 152 21.86 -0.13 26.65
CA ASP A 152 20.43 -0.29 26.43
C ASP A 152 19.80 1.04 25.95
N LEU A 153 20.33 2.18 26.40
CA LEU A 153 19.99 3.50 25.83
C LEU A 153 20.39 3.58 24.37
N VAL A 154 21.62 3.17 24.02
CA VAL A 154 22.08 3.17 22.62
C VAL A 154 21.17 2.29 21.76
N TYR A 155 20.81 1.11 22.23
CA TYR A 155 19.85 0.25 21.51
C TYR A 155 18.49 0.89 21.35
N SER A 156 17.98 1.62 22.34
CA SER A 156 16.72 2.34 22.22
C SER A 156 16.79 3.40 21.11
N LEU A 157 17.86 4.20 21.08
CA LEU A 157 18.09 5.21 20.04
C LEU A 157 18.22 4.58 18.64
N LEU A 158 18.97 3.47 18.52
CA LEU A 158 19.13 2.75 17.25
C LEU A 158 17.78 2.19 16.75
N TRP A 159 16.92 1.71 17.65
CA TRP A 159 15.59 1.24 17.27
C TRP A 159 14.68 2.39 16.79
N VAL A 160 14.73 3.57 17.44
CA VAL A 160 13.98 4.75 16.96
C VAL A 160 14.46 5.15 15.57
N PHE A 161 15.77 5.18 15.34
CA PHE A 161 16.35 5.46 14.03
C PHE A 161 15.91 4.40 12.98
N ALA A 162 16.02 3.11 13.32
CA ALA A 162 15.61 2.02 12.43
C ALA A 162 14.13 2.12 12.05
N GLY A 163 13.26 2.47 12.98
CA GLY A 163 11.83 2.67 12.70
C GLY A 163 11.58 3.81 11.71
N MET A 164 12.35 4.89 11.81
CA MET A 164 12.27 6.03 10.88
C MET A 164 12.60 5.64 9.43
N LEU A 165 13.47 4.65 9.22
CA LEU A 165 13.80 4.15 7.87
C LEU A 165 12.60 3.48 7.17
N PHE A 166 11.57 3.09 7.91
CA PHE A 166 10.37 2.46 7.38
C PHE A 166 9.15 3.38 7.42
N TRP A 167 9.01 4.17 8.48
CA TRP A 167 7.89 5.11 8.58
C TRP A 167 8.20 6.23 9.57
N GLN A 168 8.00 7.48 9.17
CA GLN A 168 8.20 8.65 10.02
C GLN A 168 7.32 8.65 11.28
N LYS A 169 6.21 7.93 11.31
CA LYS A 169 5.40 7.73 12.53
C LYS A 169 6.18 7.08 13.68
N ALA A 170 7.29 6.39 13.42
CA ALA A 170 8.16 5.86 14.46
C ALA A 170 8.63 6.93 15.44
N LEU A 171 8.76 8.18 15.00
CA LEU A 171 9.18 9.30 15.86
C LEU A 171 8.18 9.59 17.00
N VAL A 172 6.90 9.23 16.81
CA VAL A 172 5.86 9.42 17.84
C VAL A 172 6.08 8.49 19.05
N VAL A 173 6.97 7.50 18.95
CA VAL A 173 7.36 6.68 20.12
C VAL A 173 8.13 7.47 21.18
N VAL A 174 8.81 8.56 20.82
CA VAL A 174 9.67 9.30 21.77
C VAL A 174 8.88 9.81 22.99
N PRO A 175 7.74 10.51 22.87
CA PRO A 175 6.92 10.84 24.04
C PRO A 175 6.39 9.60 24.77
N VAL A 176 6.18 8.46 24.10
CA VAL A 176 5.81 7.19 24.75
C VAL A 176 6.96 6.67 25.62
N LEU A 177 8.21 6.73 25.15
CA LEU A 177 9.39 6.34 25.96
C LEU A 177 9.50 7.16 27.25
N PHE A 178 9.21 8.47 27.16
CA PHE A 178 9.13 9.32 28.35
C PHE A 178 8.03 8.85 29.31
N ALA A 179 6.83 8.64 28.81
CA ALA A 179 5.68 8.22 29.61
C ALA A 179 5.91 6.83 30.25
N VAL A 180 6.47 5.86 29.49
CA VAL A 180 6.83 4.53 30.02
C VAL A 180 7.87 4.66 31.13
N THR A 181 8.91 5.50 30.95
CA THR A 181 9.90 5.78 32.00
C THR A 181 9.23 6.30 33.27
N ALA A 182 8.29 7.23 33.12
CA ALA A 182 7.55 7.77 34.27
C ALA A 182 6.61 6.75 34.92
N MET A 183 5.95 5.88 34.11
CA MET A 183 5.09 4.80 34.64
C MET A 183 5.86 3.72 35.41
N LEU A 184 7.16 3.58 35.15
CA LEU A 184 8.06 2.68 35.89
C LEU A 184 8.55 3.26 37.22
N ALA A 185 8.31 4.54 37.51
CA ALA A 185 8.71 5.14 38.78
C ALA A 185 8.10 4.36 39.97
N PRO A 186 8.91 3.96 40.97
CA PRO A 186 8.42 3.22 42.12
C PRO A 186 7.39 4.03 42.92
N GLU A 187 7.60 5.33 43.06
CA GLU A 187 6.75 6.23 43.86
C GLU A 187 6.43 7.54 43.13
N PRO A 188 5.28 8.19 43.48
CA PRO A 188 4.98 9.56 43.03
C PRO A 188 5.94 10.59 43.64
N PRO A 189 6.19 11.73 42.94
CA PRO A 189 5.64 12.16 41.63
C PRO A 189 6.41 11.57 40.45
N ARG A 190 5.75 10.71 39.67
CA ARG A 190 6.34 9.85 38.64
C ARG A 190 7.08 10.62 37.53
N VAL A 191 6.48 11.67 37.01
CA VAL A 191 7.10 12.52 35.98
C VAL A 191 8.36 13.20 36.50
N ARG A 192 8.31 13.74 37.73
CA ARG A 192 9.49 14.37 38.36
C ARG A 192 10.61 13.34 38.60
N TRP A 193 10.24 12.12 38.99
CA TRP A 193 11.20 11.01 39.14
C TRP A 193 11.89 10.70 37.80
N ALA A 194 11.14 10.55 36.69
CA ALA A 194 11.69 10.28 35.37
C ALA A 194 12.65 11.38 34.91
N LEU A 195 12.25 12.66 35.05
CA LEU A 195 13.07 13.82 34.70
C LEU A 195 14.34 13.88 35.55
N ARG A 196 14.25 13.55 36.84
CA ARG A 196 15.41 13.68 37.75
C ARG A 196 16.41 12.54 37.55
N ASN A 197 15.96 11.32 37.36
CA ASN A 197 16.82 10.12 37.31
C ASN A 197 17.22 9.69 35.89
N HIS A 198 16.44 10.07 34.86
CA HIS A 198 16.64 9.62 33.50
C HIS A 198 16.72 10.77 32.47
N TRP A 199 16.98 12.01 32.92
CA TRP A 199 16.99 13.20 32.05
C TRP A 199 17.95 13.06 30.86
N ARG A 200 19.13 12.40 31.04
CA ARG A 200 20.10 12.17 29.96
C ARG A 200 19.52 11.28 28.85
N SER A 201 18.83 10.22 29.24
CA SER A 201 18.14 9.36 28.28
C SER A 201 17.03 10.13 27.53
N LEU A 202 16.22 10.89 28.26
CA LEU A 202 15.13 11.68 27.68
C LEU A 202 15.67 12.78 26.75
N ALA A 203 16.76 13.46 27.13
CA ALA A 203 17.43 14.46 26.32
C ALA A 203 18.03 13.85 25.04
N ALA A 204 18.63 12.65 25.14
CA ALA A 204 19.18 11.94 23.97
C ALA A 204 18.07 11.57 22.96
N HIS A 205 16.92 11.07 23.42
CA HIS A 205 15.78 10.78 22.56
C HIS A 205 15.16 12.06 21.95
N ALA A 206 15.04 13.13 22.75
CA ALA A 206 14.57 14.42 22.25
C ALA A 206 15.53 15.02 21.19
N GLY A 207 16.84 14.92 21.42
CA GLY A 207 17.84 15.34 20.45
C GLY A 207 17.76 14.52 19.15
N LEU A 208 17.63 13.20 19.26
CA LEU A 208 17.44 12.33 18.09
C LEU A 208 16.15 12.69 17.34
N LEU A 209 15.03 12.91 18.04
CA LEU A 209 13.76 13.35 17.45
C LEU A 209 13.95 14.63 16.62
N VAL A 210 14.62 15.64 17.19
CA VAL A 210 14.87 16.92 16.51
C VAL A 210 15.72 16.70 15.27
N VAL A 211 16.83 15.95 15.36
CA VAL A 211 17.71 15.66 14.22
C VAL A 211 16.96 14.94 13.11
N LEU A 212 16.20 13.91 13.44
CA LEU A 212 15.44 13.13 12.44
C LEU A 212 14.28 13.94 11.84
N ALA A 213 13.60 14.78 12.64
CA ALA A 213 12.53 15.65 12.14
C ALA A 213 13.08 16.71 11.18
N ILE A 214 14.22 17.34 11.50
CA ILE A 214 14.90 18.28 10.61
C ILE A 214 15.36 17.56 9.34
N GLY A 215 16.02 16.40 9.46
CA GLY A 215 16.46 15.62 8.31
C GLY A 215 15.31 15.24 7.38
N TYR A 216 14.17 14.82 7.95
CA TYR A 216 12.97 14.56 7.19
C TYR A 216 12.43 15.81 6.48
N ALA A 217 12.35 16.94 7.17
CA ALA A 217 11.84 18.19 6.60
C ALA A 217 12.74 18.74 5.46
N VAL A 218 14.06 18.50 5.54
CA VAL A 218 15.01 18.90 4.50
C VAL A 218 14.96 17.98 3.28
N LEU A 219 14.79 16.68 3.49
CA LEU A 219 14.81 15.68 2.41
C LEU A 219 13.44 15.45 1.75
N ASN A 220 12.35 15.78 2.44
CA ASN A 220 11.01 15.65 1.90
C ASN A 220 10.70 16.84 0.97
N THR A 221 10.48 16.53 -0.31
CA THR A 221 10.20 17.51 -1.36
C THR A 221 8.71 17.65 -1.67
N THR A 222 7.88 16.71 -1.19
CA THR A 222 6.43 16.74 -1.42
C THR A 222 5.76 17.72 -0.47
N ASP A 223 5.08 18.71 -1.03
CA ASP A 223 4.20 19.57 -0.24
C ASP A 223 2.94 18.77 0.15
N VAL A 224 2.94 18.34 1.42
CA VAL A 224 1.78 17.67 2.04
C VAL A 224 0.84 18.65 2.73
N SER A 225 1.12 19.96 2.66
CA SER A 225 0.25 20.99 3.20
C SER A 225 -1.06 21.01 2.42
N GLY A 226 -2.10 20.51 3.05
CA GLY A 226 -3.42 20.39 2.46
C GLY A 226 -4.13 21.73 2.36
N ARG A 227 -5.19 21.74 1.56
CA ARG A 227 -6.14 22.86 1.56
C ARG A 227 -6.85 22.95 2.92
N PRO A 228 -7.22 24.16 3.37
CA PRO A 228 -8.03 24.31 4.57
C PRO A 228 -9.29 23.45 4.50
N THR A 229 -9.54 22.68 5.55
CA THR A 229 -10.72 21.82 5.69
C THR A 229 -11.62 22.34 6.80
N ALA A 230 -12.92 22.11 6.69
CA ALA A 230 -13.87 22.58 7.69
C ALA A 230 -13.71 21.83 9.02
N ALA A 231 -13.96 22.51 10.14
CA ALA A 231 -13.90 21.91 11.47
C ALA A 231 -14.82 20.67 11.61
N ILE A 232 -15.95 20.65 10.91
CA ILE A 232 -16.87 19.51 10.89
C ILE A 232 -16.23 18.26 10.27
N ASP A 233 -15.35 18.41 9.29
CA ASP A 233 -14.67 17.27 8.66
C ASP A 233 -13.60 16.68 9.58
N TRP A 234 -12.93 17.51 10.37
CA TRP A 234 -12.04 17.05 11.45
C TRP A 234 -12.80 16.28 12.53
N LEU A 235 -13.99 16.76 12.89
CA LEU A 235 -14.84 16.06 13.87
C LEU A 235 -15.30 14.68 13.33
N ARG A 236 -15.72 14.64 12.06
CA ARG A 236 -16.11 13.39 11.39
C ARG A 236 -14.93 12.43 11.27
N LEU A 237 -13.74 12.93 10.89
CA LEU A 237 -12.51 12.14 10.83
C LEU A 237 -12.19 11.54 12.22
N THR A 238 -12.21 12.37 13.26
CA THR A 238 -11.95 11.94 14.63
C THR A 238 -12.93 10.87 15.08
N LYS A 239 -14.22 11.07 14.82
CA LYS A 239 -15.26 10.06 15.11
C LYS A 239 -14.98 8.75 14.38
N ARG A 240 -14.70 8.79 13.07
CA ARG A 240 -14.41 7.60 12.27
C ARG A 240 -13.16 6.87 12.77
N MET A 241 -12.05 7.58 12.96
CA MET A 241 -10.81 6.98 13.41
C MET A 241 -10.90 6.40 14.82
N LEU A 242 -11.53 7.12 15.76
CA LEU A 242 -11.59 6.71 17.16
C LEU A 242 -12.75 5.75 17.42
N SER A 243 -13.99 6.20 17.16
CA SER A 243 -15.20 5.51 17.59
C SER A 243 -15.63 4.37 16.69
N ASP A 244 -15.37 4.49 15.37
CA ASP A 244 -15.82 3.48 14.41
C ASP A 244 -14.71 2.47 14.06
N THR A 245 -13.41 2.87 14.19
CA THR A 245 -12.28 2.03 13.78
C THR A 245 -11.43 1.56 14.97
N LEU A 246 -10.78 2.47 15.69
CA LEU A 246 -9.81 2.11 16.73
C LEU A 246 -10.49 1.34 17.89
N VAL A 247 -11.54 1.92 18.49
CA VAL A 247 -12.18 1.32 19.66
C VAL A 247 -12.77 -0.04 19.32
N PRO A 248 -13.60 -0.23 18.27
CA PRO A 248 -14.07 -1.55 17.89
C PRO A 248 -12.92 -2.52 17.59
N GLY A 249 -11.89 -2.08 16.90
CA GLY A 249 -10.72 -2.90 16.55
C GLY A 249 -9.92 -3.40 17.75
N LEU A 250 -9.86 -2.64 18.85
CA LEU A 250 -9.24 -3.09 20.11
C LEU A 250 -10.00 -4.24 20.78
N PHE A 251 -11.30 -4.40 20.47
CA PHE A 251 -12.15 -5.49 20.95
C PHE A 251 -12.35 -6.61 19.91
N GLY A 252 -11.60 -6.59 18.81
CA GLY A 252 -11.67 -7.60 17.77
C GLY A 252 -12.66 -7.31 16.64
N GLY A 253 -13.36 -6.14 16.67
CA GLY A 253 -14.25 -5.66 15.61
C GLY A 253 -13.51 -4.98 14.44
N PRO A 254 -14.25 -4.33 13.52
CA PRO A 254 -15.66 -3.92 13.64
C PRO A 254 -16.73 -4.96 13.26
N TRP A 255 -16.38 -6.18 12.83
CA TRP A 255 -17.19 -7.29 12.31
C TRP A 255 -17.97 -6.98 11.04
N ASP A 256 -18.37 -5.77 10.81
CA ASP A 256 -18.92 -5.30 9.54
C ASP A 256 -17.94 -4.36 8.85
N VAL A 257 -17.74 -4.58 7.56
CA VAL A 257 -16.76 -3.88 6.73
C VAL A 257 -17.46 -3.50 5.43
N GLY A 258 -17.58 -2.21 5.19
CA GLY A 258 -18.10 -1.65 3.94
C GLY A 258 -16.99 -1.34 2.96
N ILE A 259 -17.34 -1.27 1.67
CA ILE A 259 -16.45 -0.74 0.63
C ILE A 259 -16.93 0.66 0.29
N GLU A 260 -16.09 1.65 0.55
CA GLU A 260 -16.26 3.02 0.05
C GLU A 260 -15.07 3.34 -0.85
N GLY A 261 -15.33 3.62 -2.13
CA GLY A 261 -14.27 3.74 -3.13
C GLY A 261 -13.59 2.40 -3.41
N GLU A 262 -12.27 2.33 -3.22
CA GLU A 262 -11.44 1.18 -3.59
C GLU A 262 -10.92 0.39 -2.39
N THR A 263 -11.28 0.75 -1.18
CA THR A 263 -10.81 0.11 0.04
C THR A 263 -11.97 -0.34 0.93
N ALA A 264 -11.72 -1.39 1.72
CA ALA A 264 -12.65 -1.81 2.75
C ALA A 264 -12.50 -0.91 3.99
N TRP A 265 -13.61 -0.39 4.49
CA TRP A 265 -13.66 0.55 5.60
C TRP A 265 -14.42 -0.04 6.79
N ALA A 266 -14.00 0.35 8.00
CA ALA A 266 -14.72 -0.03 9.21
C ALA A 266 -16.11 0.64 9.24
N VAL A 267 -17.16 -0.17 9.25
CA VAL A 267 -18.56 0.26 9.30
C VAL A 267 -19.29 -0.54 10.40
N PRO A 268 -18.92 -0.35 11.68
CA PRO A 268 -19.58 -1.09 12.76
C PRO A 268 -21.06 -0.70 12.85
N PRO A 269 -21.98 -1.66 13.11
CA PRO A 269 -23.37 -1.35 13.40
C PRO A 269 -23.47 -0.36 14.55
N LEU A 270 -24.31 0.66 14.43
CA LEU A 270 -24.38 1.77 15.40
C LEU A 270 -24.56 1.31 16.86
N PRO A 271 -25.44 0.34 17.19
CA PRO A 271 -25.57 -0.15 18.58
C PRO A 271 -24.30 -0.79 19.11
N VAL A 272 -23.57 -1.51 18.24
CA VAL A 272 -22.29 -2.15 18.58
C VAL A 272 -21.23 -1.10 18.84
N ALA A 273 -21.12 -0.10 17.96
CA ALA A 273 -20.19 1.01 18.13
C ALA A 273 -20.45 1.75 19.45
N ILE A 274 -21.70 2.10 19.75
CA ILE A 274 -22.08 2.75 21.01
C ILE A 274 -21.70 1.89 22.20
N GLY A 275 -22.06 0.59 22.19
CA GLY A 275 -21.76 -0.34 23.27
C GLY A 275 -20.26 -0.49 23.55
N LEU A 276 -19.44 -0.61 22.51
CA LEU A 276 -17.99 -0.75 22.64
C LEU A 276 -17.33 0.56 23.11
N ASN A 277 -17.77 1.71 22.61
CA ASN A 277 -17.28 3.00 23.11
C ASN A 277 -17.65 3.22 24.58
N ALA A 278 -18.88 2.86 24.99
CA ALA A 278 -19.27 2.89 26.38
C ALA A 278 -18.42 1.94 27.23
N LEU A 279 -18.19 0.70 26.79
CA LEU A 279 -17.29 -0.25 27.44
C LEU A 279 -15.87 0.30 27.57
N PHE A 280 -15.35 0.95 26.53
CA PHE A 280 -14.02 1.57 26.55
C PHE A 280 -13.92 2.68 27.60
N VAL A 281 -14.95 3.53 27.71
CA VAL A 281 -15.05 4.54 28.77
C VAL A 281 -15.09 3.88 30.16
N VAL A 282 -15.87 2.82 30.34
CA VAL A 282 -15.93 2.05 31.62
C VAL A 282 -14.53 1.50 31.96
N LEU A 283 -13.79 0.97 30.96
CA LEU A 283 -12.42 0.48 31.19
C LEU A 283 -11.46 1.62 31.56
N ILE A 284 -11.59 2.80 30.95
CA ILE A 284 -10.80 3.98 31.36
C ILE A 284 -11.07 4.31 32.83
N LEU A 285 -12.34 4.42 33.23
CA LEU A 285 -12.72 4.75 34.59
C LEU A 285 -12.27 3.66 35.60
N ALA A 286 -12.46 2.39 35.25
CA ALA A 286 -11.96 1.26 36.04
C ALA A 286 -10.44 1.27 36.18
N GLY A 287 -9.72 1.54 35.09
CA GLY A 287 -8.27 1.69 35.10
C GLY A 287 -7.81 2.83 36.02
N LEU A 288 -8.48 3.99 35.95
CA LEU A 288 -8.20 5.13 36.83
C LEU A 288 -8.44 4.78 38.31
N TRP A 289 -9.52 4.04 38.60
CA TRP A 289 -9.81 3.60 39.95
C TRP A 289 -8.78 2.58 40.48
N ILE A 290 -8.36 1.62 39.66
CA ILE A 290 -7.39 0.56 40.02
C ILE A 290 -5.96 1.08 40.06
N GLY A 291 -5.50 1.77 39.00
CA GLY A 291 -4.11 2.18 38.76
C GLY A 291 -3.80 3.62 39.20
N GLY A 292 -4.83 4.40 39.57
CA GLY A 292 -4.71 5.77 40.05
C GLY A 292 -3.90 6.68 39.07
N ARG A 293 -2.95 7.45 39.58
CA ARG A 293 -2.16 8.39 38.80
C ARG A 293 -1.31 7.73 37.68
N ARG A 294 -0.95 6.44 37.86
CA ARG A 294 -0.23 5.69 36.80
C ARG A 294 -1.15 5.43 35.62
N ALA A 295 -2.38 4.99 35.88
CA ALA A 295 -3.39 4.80 34.84
C ALA A 295 -3.75 6.11 34.16
N GLY A 296 -3.85 7.22 34.93
CA GLY A 296 -4.05 8.55 34.36
C GLY A 296 -2.96 8.93 33.34
N LEU A 297 -1.69 8.67 33.66
CA LEU A 297 -0.58 8.91 32.75
C LEU A 297 -0.65 7.97 31.52
N ALA A 298 -1.03 6.70 31.69
CA ALA A 298 -1.18 5.76 30.60
C ALA A 298 -2.30 6.18 29.63
N TRP A 299 -3.47 6.55 30.14
CA TRP A 299 -4.57 7.01 29.29
C TRP A 299 -4.29 8.35 28.61
N LEU A 300 -3.58 9.26 29.28
CA LEU A 300 -3.12 10.51 28.67
C LEU A 300 -2.11 10.25 27.55
N THR A 301 -1.22 9.29 27.72
CA THR A 301 -0.26 8.86 26.68
C THR A 301 -0.99 8.31 25.46
N LEU A 302 -1.98 7.44 25.68
CA LEU A 302 -2.81 6.90 24.59
C LEU A 302 -3.57 8.01 23.87
N ALA A 303 -4.21 8.91 24.62
CA ALA A 303 -4.94 10.04 24.04
C ALA A 303 -4.02 10.95 23.21
N GLY A 304 -2.83 11.28 23.72
CA GLY A 304 -1.84 12.08 23.00
C GLY A 304 -1.33 11.40 21.74
N TYR A 305 -1.00 10.10 21.82
CA TYR A 305 -0.56 9.34 20.64
C TYR A 305 -1.66 9.27 19.57
N THR A 306 -2.89 8.98 19.97
CA THR A 306 -4.06 8.91 19.07
C THR A 306 -4.36 10.29 18.44
N ALA A 307 -4.27 11.36 19.23
CA ALA A 307 -4.46 12.72 18.72
C ALA A 307 -3.41 13.10 17.66
N ILE A 308 -2.14 12.74 17.88
CA ILE A 308 -1.08 12.93 16.88
C ILE A 308 -1.37 12.10 15.62
N ALA A 309 -1.80 10.83 15.76
CA ALA A 309 -2.15 9.99 14.62
C ALA A 309 -3.30 10.59 13.80
N ILE A 310 -4.37 11.09 14.46
CA ILE A 310 -5.49 11.77 13.81
C ILE A 310 -5.01 13.05 13.11
N ALA A 311 -4.19 13.86 13.78
CA ALA A 311 -3.65 15.09 13.21
C ALA A 311 -2.81 14.82 11.94
N MET A 312 -1.94 13.80 11.96
CA MET A 312 -1.13 13.43 10.79
C MET A 312 -2.02 13.01 9.61
N VAL A 313 -3.06 12.20 9.84
CA VAL A 313 -4.00 11.79 8.79
C VAL A 313 -4.82 12.99 8.30
N GLY A 314 -5.32 13.83 9.20
CA GLY A 314 -6.10 15.01 8.87
C GLY A 314 -5.35 15.98 7.98
N VAL A 315 -4.10 16.31 8.33
CA VAL A 315 -3.26 17.20 7.53
C VAL A 315 -2.94 16.60 6.16
N ALA A 316 -2.62 15.31 6.10
CA ALA A 316 -2.12 14.71 4.88
C ALA A 316 -3.22 14.21 3.92
N ARG A 317 -4.40 13.84 4.41
CA ARG A 317 -5.39 13.08 3.61
C ARG A 317 -6.81 13.64 3.62
N LEU A 318 -7.21 14.41 4.64
CA LEU A 318 -8.60 14.86 4.79
C LEU A 318 -9.08 15.72 3.62
N TRP A 319 -8.22 16.56 3.07
CA TRP A 319 -8.54 17.45 1.94
C TRP A 319 -8.62 16.73 0.59
N VAL A 320 -8.01 15.54 0.45
CA VAL A 320 -8.01 14.75 -0.80
C VAL A 320 -9.14 13.74 -0.81
N ILE A 321 -9.30 12.98 0.30
CA ILE A 321 -10.17 11.80 0.36
C ILE A 321 -11.42 12.08 1.19
N GLY A 322 -11.37 13.08 2.08
CA GLY A 322 -12.45 13.37 3.01
C GLY A 322 -12.38 12.54 4.29
N SER A 323 -13.37 12.73 5.17
CA SER A 323 -13.40 12.08 6.50
C SER A 323 -13.59 10.56 6.45
N VAL A 324 -14.01 10.02 5.30
CA VAL A 324 -14.17 8.58 5.06
C VAL A 324 -12.88 7.80 5.31
N ILE A 325 -11.72 8.42 5.04
CA ILE A 325 -10.39 7.85 5.28
C ILE A 325 -10.18 7.35 6.71
N GLY A 326 -10.89 7.93 7.68
CA GLY A 326 -10.83 7.52 9.09
C GLY A 326 -11.38 6.11 9.37
N GLY A 327 -12.15 5.53 8.44
CA GLY A 327 -12.62 4.15 8.50
C GLY A 327 -11.57 3.11 8.13
N ASP A 328 -10.43 3.53 7.54
CA ASP A 328 -9.39 2.60 7.10
C ASP A 328 -8.48 2.18 8.27
N PRO A 329 -8.41 0.87 8.58
CA PRO A 329 -7.61 0.33 9.69
C PRO A 329 -6.12 0.72 9.65
N ARG A 330 -5.56 0.99 8.47
CA ARG A 330 -4.15 1.35 8.29
C ARG A 330 -3.73 2.57 9.11
N TYR A 331 -4.64 3.52 9.27
CA TYR A 331 -4.32 4.79 9.93
C TYR A 331 -4.30 4.72 11.45
N VAL A 332 -4.78 3.60 12.03
CA VAL A 332 -4.80 3.36 13.49
C VAL A 332 -4.07 2.07 13.90
N ALA A 333 -3.53 1.31 12.96
CA ALA A 333 -2.82 0.06 13.24
C ALA A 333 -1.59 0.25 14.15
N ASP A 334 -0.88 1.35 14.00
CA ASP A 334 0.28 1.73 14.83
C ASP A 334 -0.10 2.13 16.26
N VAL A 335 -1.36 2.53 16.49
CA VAL A 335 -1.88 2.87 17.83
C VAL A 335 -2.08 1.60 18.68
N VAL A 336 -2.35 0.46 18.07
CA VAL A 336 -2.70 -0.80 18.74
C VAL A 336 -1.72 -1.21 19.84
N PRO A 337 -0.40 -1.40 19.56
CA PRO A 337 0.54 -1.83 20.61
C PRO A 337 0.66 -0.80 21.74
N ILE A 338 0.51 0.49 21.43
CA ILE A 338 0.55 1.56 22.43
C ILE A 338 -0.70 1.52 23.30
N ALA A 339 -1.90 1.35 22.71
CA ALA A 339 -3.15 1.23 23.44
C ALA A 339 -3.13 0.03 24.41
N ILE A 340 -2.66 -1.11 23.93
CA ILE A 340 -2.55 -2.34 24.72
C ILE A 340 -1.53 -2.17 25.85
N LEU A 341 -0.40 -1.55 25.59
CA LEU A 341 0.62 -1.26 26.59
C LEU A 341 0.09 -0.30 27.67
N CYS A 342 -0.59 0.78 27.27
CA CYS A 342 -1.21 1.74 28.17
C CYS A 342 -2.30 1.08 29.05
N ALA A 343 -3.17 0.26 28.45
CA ALA A 343 -4.15 -0.54 29.20
C ALA A 343 -3.46 -1.49 30.17
N SER A 344 -2.36 -2.14 29.76
CA SER A 344 -1.60 -3.01 30.67
C SER A 344 -1.05 -2.24 31.87
N PHE A 345 -0.51 -1.03 31.67
CA PHE A 345 -0.08 -0.18 32.80
C PHE A 345 -1.25 0.33 33.66
N ALA A 346 -2.44 0.48 33.11
CA ALA A 346 -3.61 0.90 33.88
C ALA A 346 -4.11 -0.21 34.83
N PHE A 347 -4.09 -1.46 34.37
CA PHE A 347 -4.67 -2.59 35.13
C PHE A 347 -3.64 -3.48 35.84
N LEU A 348 -2.39 -3.52 35.37
CA LEU A 348 -1.34 -4.37 35.91
C LEU A 348 -0.27 -3.54 36.63
N THR A 349 0.24 -4.09 37.73
CA THR A 349 1.33 -3.46 38.49
C THR A 349 2.69 -3.87 37.88
N PRO A 350 3.52 -2.91 37.44
CA PRO A 350 4.88 -3.19 37.00
C PRO A 350 5.74 -3.82 38.08
N VAL A 351 6.72 -4.62 37.69
CA VAL A 351 7.65 -5.31 38.63
C VAL A 351 8.49 -4.36 39.49
N THR A 352 8.57 -3.09 39.12
CA THR A 352 9.30 -2.04 39.89
C THR A 352 8.51 -1.49 41.08
N VAL A 353 7.19 -1.75 41.13
CA VAL A 353 6.30 -1.23 42.19
C VAL A 353 6.09 -2.31 43.22
N THR A 354 6.68 -2.16 44.41
CA THR A 354 6.66 -3.16 45.47
C THR A 354 5.45 -3.08 46.43
N GLU A 355 4.70 -1.97 46.39
CA GLU A 355 3.66 -1.66 47.41
C GLU A 355 2.37 -2.45 47.28
N TYR A 356 2.11 -3.14 46.18
CA TYR A 356 0.87 -3.88 45.97
C TYR A 356 1.15 -5.31 45.52
N ALA A 357 0.77 -6.27 46.39
CA ALA A 357 0.62 -7.65 45.93
C ALA A 357 -0.47 -7.70 44.84
N PRO A 358 -0.12 -8.13 43.63
CA PRO A 358 -1.08 -8.15 42.53
C PRO A 358 -2.23 -9.09 42.87
N ARG A 359 -3.48 -8.61 42.80
CA ARG A 359 -4.66 -9.45 42.93
C ARG A 359 -4.63 -10.49 41.82
N PRO A 360 -4.64 -11.81 42.12
CA PRO A 360 -4.60 -12.84 41.09
C PRO A 360 -5.92 -12.80 40.30
N VAL A 361 -5.82 -12.49 38.99
CA VAL A 361 -6.92 -12.75 38.06
C VAL A 361 -7.08 -14.27 37.96
N ARG A 362 -8.29 -14.77 38.13
CA ARG A 362 -8.55 -16.21 38.00
C ARG A 362 -8.17 -16.64 36.58
N THR A 363 -7.38 -17.67 36.46
CA THR A 363 -6.84 -18.17 35.17
C THR A 363 -7.97 -18.41 34.16
N GLY A 364 -9.12 -18.95 34.61
CA GLY A 364 -10.29 -19.15 33.73
C GLY A 364 -10.85 -17.86 33.12
N ILE A 365 -10.84 -16.74 33.85
CA ILE A 365 -11.28 -15.44 33.32
C ILE A 365 -10.31 -14.95 32.21
N ALA A 366 -8.99 -15.11 32.44
CA ALA A 366 -8.00 -14.73 31.48
C ALA A 366 -8.13 -15.54 30.16
N PHE A 367 -8.35 -16.86 30.28
CA PHE A 367 -8.57 -17.70 29.09
C PHE A 367 -9.89 -17.37 28.40
N ALA A 368 -11.01 -17.17 29.12
CA ALA A 368 -12.29 -16.81 28.53
C ALA A 368 -12.22 -15.48 27.77
N ALA A 369 -11.66 -14.44 28.39
CA ALA A 369 -11.48 -13.13 27.75
C ALA A 369 -10.57 -13.21 26.50
N THR A 370 -9.48 -13.97 26.58
CA THR A 370 -8.58 -14.20 25.43
C THR A 370 -9.31 -14.91 24.30
N SER A 371 -10.09 -15.97 24.61
CA SER A 371 -10.84 -16.72 23.60
C SER A 371 -11.90 -15.87 22.91
N VAL A 372 -12.66 -15.07 23.64
CA VAL A 372 -13.66 -14.15 23.09
C VAL A 372 -12.99 -13.16 22.14
N LEU A 373 -11.87 -12.57 22.54
CA LEU A 373 -11.13 -11.62 21.73
C LEU A 373 -10.59 -12.27 20.44
N VAL A 374 -10.02 -13.47 20.54
CA VAL A 374 -9.52 -14.21 19.37
C VAL A 374 -10.64 -14.54 18.41
N VAL A 375 -11.77 -15.07 18.89
CA VAL A 375 -12.91 -15.39 18.02
C VAL A 375 -13.46 -14.15 17.33
N ALA A 376 -13.63 -13.05 18.08
CA ALA A 376 -14.08 -11.77 17.53
C ALA A 376 -13.11 -11.24 16.44
N SER A 377 -11.82 -11.29 16.71
CA SER A 377 -10.78 -10.83 15.77
C SER A 377 -10.70 -11.69 14.50
N VAL A 378 -10.81 -13.01 14.64
CA VAL A 378 -10.85 -13.93 13.50
C VAL A 378 -12.09 -13.66 12.64
N ALA A 379 -13.26 -13.45 13.24
CA ALA A 379 -14.48 -13.12 12.52
C ALA A 379 -14.31 -11.86 11.66
N THR A 380 -13.80 -10.76 12.24
CA THR A 380 -13.53 -9.51 11.49
C THR A 380 -12.52 -9.72 10.35
N THR A 381 -11.43 -10.43 10.66
CA THR A 381 -10.36 -10.62 9.66
C THR A 381 -10.85 -11.48 8.49
N THR A 382 -11.66 -12.51 8.73
CA THR A 382 -12.24 -13.33 7.67
C THR A 382 -13.25 -12.56 6.83
N THR A 383 -14.12 -11.73 7.43
CA THR A 383 -15.04 -10.86 6.69
C THR A 383 -14.30 -9.88 5.79
N ALA A 384 -13.29 -9.18 6.34
CA ALA A 384 -12.47 -8.25 5.56
C ALA A 384 -11.67 -8.94 4.44
N THR A 385 -11.28 -10.21 4.67
CA THR A 385 -10.56 -11.02 3.67
C THR A 385 -11.46 -11.35 2.48
N ALA A 386 -12.71 -11.66 2.71
CA ALA A 386 -13.67 -12.01 1.66
C ALA A 386 -13.99 -10.85 0.69
N LEU A 387 -13.76 -9.60 1.12
CA LEU A 387 -13.97 -8.38 0.32
C LEU A 387 -12.72 -7.92 -0.45
N SER A 388 -11.67 -8.72 -0.51
CA SER A 388 -10.41 -8.32 -1.13
C SER A 388 -10.35 -8.66 -2.62
N ASP A 389 -9.86 -7.71 -3.43
CA ASP A 389 -9.63 -7.87 -4.87
C ASP A 389 -8.35 -8.66 -5.20
N GLN A 390 -7.54 -9.02 -4.20
CA GLN A 390 -6.28 -9.73 -4.42
C GLN A 390 -6.42 -11.07 -5.18
N PRO A 391 -7.46 -11.89 -4.98
CA PRO A 391 -7.69 -13.08 -5.80
C PRO A 391 -7.96 -12.75 -7.27
N ALA A 392 -8.75 -11.70 -7.56
CA ALA A 392 -9.01 -11.24 -8.93
C ALA A 392 -7.71 -10.73 -9.59
N ALA A 393 -6.93 -9.94 -8.87
CA ALA A 393 -5.62 -9.47 -9.32
C ALA A 393 -4.67 -10.64 -9.64
N ARG A 394 -4.63 -11.66 -8.79
CA ARG A 394 -3.85 -12.89 -9.05
C ARG A 394 -4.30 -13.60 -10.32
N ALA A 395 -5.60 -13.78 -10.49
CA ALA A 395 -6.17 -14.44 -11.65
C ALA A 395 -5.83 -13.69 -12.94
N TYR A 396 -6.01 -12.37 -12.96
CA TYR A 396 -5.65 -11.52 -14.09
C TYR A 396 -4.18 -11.68 -14.49
N VAL A 397 -3.26 -11.53 -13.55
CA VAL A 397 -1.81 -11.61 -13.80
C VAL A 397 -1.42 -13.00 -14.31
N GLN A 398 -1.99 -14.06 -13.75
CA GLN A 398 -1.73 -15.43 -14.19
C GLN A 398 -2.27 -15.70 -15.60
N THR A 399 -3.49 -15.26 -15.90
CA THR A 399 -4.12 -15.39 -17.23
C THR A 399 -3.29 -14.63 -18.26
N LEU A 400 -2.97 -13.37 -18.01
CA LEU A 400 -2.15 -12.56 -18.92
C LEU A 400 -0.80 -13.24 -19.20
N ARG A 401 -0.08 -13.63 -18.15
CA ARG A 401 1.23 -14.27 -18.29
C ARG A 401 1.16 -15.58 -19.08
N SER A 402 0.12 -16.39 -18.87
CA SER A 402 -0.08 -17.65 -19.61
C SER A 402 -0.38 -17.42 -21.09
N ASN A 403 -1.22 -16.45 -21.42
CA ASN A 403 -1.51 -16.06 -22.80
C ASN A 403 -0.26 -15.53 -23.52
N LEU A 404 0.51 -14.68 -22.85
CA LEU A 404 1.74 -14.12 -23.43
C LEU A 404 2.85 -15.16 -23.63
N ARG A 405 2.94 -16.16 -22.76
CA ARG A 405 3.87 -17.30 -22.95
C ARG A 405 3.48 -18.18 -24.14
N ALA A 406 2.21 -18.29 -24.44
CA ALA A 406 1.73 -19.06 -25.59
C ALA A 406 1.96 -18.35 -26.94
N SER A 407 2.27 -17.05 -26.94
CA SER A 407 2.39 -16.20 -28.13
C SER A 407 3.76 -15.50 -28.14
N THR A 408 4.71 -15.99 -28.93
CA THR A 408 6.11 -15.53 -28.91
C THR A 408 6.35 -14.14 -29.56
N SER A 409 5.41 -13.59 -30.33
CA SER A 409 5.60 -12.33 -31.09
C SER A 409 4.35 -11.47 -31.18
N VAL A 410 3.56 -11.39 -30.10
CA VAL A 410 2.33 -10.61 -30.09
C VAL A 410 2.62 -9.10 -29.98
N VAL A 411 1.88 -8.30 -30.77
CA VAL A 411 1.81 -6.85 -30.62
C VAL A 411 0.51 -6.49 -29.94
N LEU A 412 0.62 -5.77 -28.84
CA LEU A 412 -0.53 -5.36 -28.02
C LEU A 412 -0.80 -3.87 -28.17
N TYR A 413 -2.06 -3.50 -28.28
CA TYR A 413 -2.49 -2.15 -27.97
C TYR A 413 -2.40 -1.97 -26.44
N ASP A 414 -1.65 -0.98 -25.98
CA ASP A 414 -1.41 -0.76 -24.54
C ASP A 414 -2.64 -0.13 -23.88
N VAL A 415 -3.29 -0.88 -23.01
CA VAL A 415 -4.46 -0.46 -22.24
C VAL A 415 -4.13 -0.33 -20.76
N ALA A 416 -4.95 0.41 -20.03
CA ALA A 416 -4.89 0.40 -18.57
C ALA A 416 -5.33 -0.98 -18.05
N THR A 417 -4.71 -1.42 -16.96
CA THR A 417 -5.16 -2.61 -16.21
C THR A 417 -6.48 -2.32 -15.51
N PRO A 418 -7.28 -3.35 -15.15
CA PRO A 418 -8.47 -3.16 -14.33
C PRO A 418 -8.17 -2.42 -13.01
N VAL A 419 -9.13 -1.63 -12.52
CA VAL A 419 -8.99 -0.84 -11.28
C VAL A 419 -8.77 -1.70 -10.04
N GLU A 420 -9.23 -2.94 -10.08
CA GLU A 420 -9.00 -3.96 -9.04
C GLU A 420 -7.53 -4.33 -8.91
N LEU A 421 -6.75 -4.13 -9.97
CA LEU A 421 -5.30 -4.34 -9.97
C LEU A 421 -4.57 -3.06 -9.58
N MET A 422 -4.74 -2.04 -10.40
CA MET A 422 -4.05 -0.75 -10.28
C MET A 422 -5.02 0.39 -10.55
N ASN A 423 -5.12 1.29 -9.59
CA ASN A 423 -5.99 2.43 -9.63
C ASN A 423 -5.61 3.42 -10.74
N VAL A 424 -6.59 4.10 -11.30
CA VAL A 424 -6.42 5.18 -12.29
C VAL A 424 -5.50 6.31 -11.82
N TRP A 425 -5.37 6.53 -10.51
CA TRP A 425 -4.45 7.51 -9.92
C TRP A 425 -2.97 7.22 -10.20
N LEU A 426 -2.65 5.98 -10.59
CA LEU A 426 -1.29 5.61 -11.00
C LEU A 426 -0.95 6.08 -12.42
N GLY A 427 -1.93 6.59 -13.16
CA GLY A 427 -1.75 7.11 -14.53
C GLY A 427 -1.17 6.05 -15.46
N SER A 428 -0.20 6.41 -16.28
CA SER A 428 0.45 5.48 -17.23
C SER A 428 1.17 4.29 -16.58
N LEU A 429 1.47 4.35 -15.27
CA LEU A 429 2.02 3.19 -14.55
C LEU A 429 1.01 2.05 -14.42
N ALA A 430 -0.29 2.33 -14.52
CA ALA A 430 -1.34 1.33 -14.52
C ALA A 430 -1.54 0.62 -15.88
N ASN A 431 -0.73 0.91 -16.89
CA ASN A 431 -0.84 0.26 -18.18
C ASN A 431 -0.28 -1.17 -18.18
N VAL A 432 -0.83 -2.02 -19.05
CA VAL A 432 -0.39 -3.41 -19.24
C VAL A 432 1.10 -3.48 -19.61
N SER A 433 1.60 -2.53 -20.41
CA SER A 433 3.03 -2.45 -20.76
C SER A 433 3.94 -2.34 -19.54
N GLN A 434 3.52 -1.61 -18.51
CA GLN A 434 4.28 -1.46 -17.28
C GLN A 434 4.21 -2.73 -16.41
N LEU A 435 3.02 -3.34 -16.32
CA LEU A 435 2.85 -4.60 -15.62
C LEU A 435 3.73 -5.70 -16.23
N VAL A 436 3.78 -5.79 -17.55
CA VAL A 436 4.56 -6.82 -18.26
C VAL A 436 6.06 -6.66 -18.04
N LYS A 437 6.59 -5.47 -17.80
CA LYS A 437 8.01 -5.28 -17.41
C LYS A 437 8.39 -6.10 -16.18
N THR A 438 7.43 -6.38 -15.30
CA THR A 438 7.66 -7.21 -14.10
C THR A 438 7.66 -8.71 -14.39
N MET A 439 7.45 -9.12 -15.64
CA MET A 439 7.37 -10.51 -16.10
C MET A 439 8.56 -10.83 -17.04
N PRO A 440 9.74 -11.17 -16.53
CA PRO A 440 10.96 -11.29 -17.34
C PRO A 440 10.92 -12.43 -18.37
N ASP A 441 9.96 -13.34 -18.25
CA ASP A 441 9.76 -14.51 -19.10
C ASP A 441 8.86 -14.25 -20.31
N VAL A 442 8.31 -13.04 -20.48
CA VAL A 442 7.47 -12.64 -21.61
C VAL A 442 7.92 -11.28 -22.14
N ARG A 443 7.85 -11.09 -23.47
CA ARG A 443 8.32 -9.85 -24.13
C ARG A 443 7.41 -9.48 -25.31
N PRO A 444 6.12 -9.16 -25.06
CA PRO A 444 5.28 -8.61 -26.11
C PRO A 444 5.78 -7.23 -26.55
N ARG A 445 5.44 -6.85 -27.75
CA ARG A 445 5.63 -5.49 -28.25
C ARG A 445 4.35 -4.68 -28.01
N PHE A 446 4.48 -3.37 -27.84
CA PHE A 446 3.33 -2.50 -27.57
C PHE A 446 3.27 -1.37 -28.58
N ASP A 447 2.05 -1.09 -29.08
CA ASP A 447 1.72 0.05 -29.94
C ASP A 447 2.54 0.15 -31.25
N GLU A 448 3.29 -0.89 -31.60
CA GLU A 448 3.99 -0.96 -32.87
C GLU A 448 3.00 -1.27 -34.03
N PRO A 449 3.26 -0.74 -35.23
CA PRO A 449 2.44 -1.10 -36.39
C PRO A 449 2.37 -2.61 -36.58
N SER A 450 1.15 -3.16 -36.71
CA SER A 450 0.95 -4.61 -36.81
C SER A 450 -0.36 -4.96 -37.53
N GLU A 451 -0.33 -6.02 -38.31
CA GLU A 451 -1.54 -6.60 -38.91
C GLU A 451 -2.37 -7.37 -37.87
N ASP A 452 -1.71 -8.12 -36.99
CA ASP A 452 -2.31 -8.85 -35.86
C ASP A 452 -2.07 -8.10 -34.54
N MET A 453 -2.61 -6.88 -34.44
CA MET A 453 -2.62 -6.15 -33.19
C MET A 453 -3.71 -6.73 -32.29
N ARG A 454 -3.36 -6.96 -31.02
CA ARG A 454 -4.28 -7.53 -30.02
C ARG A 454 -4.48 -6.60 -28.85
N VAL A 455 -5.48 -6.88 -28.03
CA VAL A 455 -5.82 -6.12 -26.82
C VAL A 455 -6.00 -7.08 -25.65
N VAL A 456 -5.70 -6.63 -24.44
CA VAL A 456 -5.94 -7.41 -23.21
C VAL A 456 -7.30 -7.05 -22.64
N ASP A 457 -8.13 -8.08 -22.37
CA ASP A 457 -9.44 -7.89 -21.76
C ASP A 457 -9.35 -7.71 -20.22
N GLU A 458 -10.48 -7.43 -19.59
CA GLU A 458 -10.60 -7.23 -18.14
C GLU A 458 -10.23 -8.45 -17.28
N HIS A 459 -10.11 -9.64 -17.90
CA HIS A 459 -9.71 -10.89 -17.25
C HIS A 459 -8.26 -11.30 -17.55
N GLY A 460 -7.52 -10.47 -18.30
CA GLY A 460 -6.14 -10.76 -18.71
C GLY A 460 -6.00 -11.64 -19.95
N ASN A 461 -7.09 -11.92 -20.69
CA ASN A 461 -6.99 -12.67 -21.93
C ASN A 461 -6.55 -11.74 -23.07
N VAL A 462 -5.68 -12.27 -23.94
CA VAL A 462 -5.25 -11.61 -25.16
C VAL A 462 -6.26 -11.88 -26.26
N ARG A 463 -6.95 -10.84 -26.74
CA ARG A 463 -8.04 -10.88 -27.71
C ARG A 463 -7.66 -10.18 -29.01
N PRO A 464 -8.27 -10.54 -30.15
CA PRO A 464 -8.14 -9.75 -31.37
C PRO A 464 -8.63 -8.30 -31.14
N LEU A 465 -7.94 -7.34 -31.79
CA LEU A 465 -8.36 -5.96 -31.78
C LEU A 465 -9.48 -5.72 -32.78
N ALA A 466 -10.62 -5.22 -32.35
CA ALA A 466 -11.65 -4.63 -33.20
C ALA A 466 -11.63 -3.10 -33.10
N LEU A 467 -12.23 -2.44 -34.07
CA LEU A 467 -12.31 -0.98 -34.11
C LEU A 467 -13.76 -0.52 -34.20
N LEU A 468 -14.16 0.38 -33.34
CA LEU A 468 -15.38 1.15 -33.49
C LEU A 468 -15.09 2.36 -34.38
N PRO A 469 -15.61 2.43 -35.61
CA PRO A 469 -15.24 3.49 -36.56
C PRO A 469 -15.58 4.88 -36.04
N ILE A 470 -14.63 5.81 -36.16
CA ILE A 470 -14.79 7.25 -35.84
C ILE A 470 -14.72 8.07 -37.13
N ALA A 471 -13.75 7.77 -37.99
CA ALA A 471 -13.57 8.43 -39.27
C ALA A 471 -13.02 7.45 -40.32
N THR A 472 -13.30 7.74 -41.57
CA THR A 472 -12.78 6.98 -42.72
C THR A 472 -12.08 7.92 -43.70
N GLY A 473 -11.10 7.42 -44.44
CA GLY A 473 -10.51 8.14 -45.56
C GLY A 473 -11.55 8.41 -46.64
N LYS A 474 -11.51 9.59 -47.26
CA LYS A 474 -12.33 9.86 -48.43
C LYS A 474 -11.93 8.94 -49.57
N PRO A 475 -12.84 8.61 -50.52
CA PRO A 475 -12.52 7.80 -51.69
C PRO A 475 -11.35 8.38 -52.48
N GLY A 476 -10.42 7.54 -52.87
CA GLY A 476 -9.24 7.95 -53.62
C GLY A 476 -9.53 8.15 -55.12
N PRO A 477 -8.68 8.90 -55.82
CA PRO A 477 -8.89 9.26 -57.23
C PRO A 477 -8.61 8.12 -58.23
N THR A 478 -7.91 7.05 -57.81
CA THR A 478 -7.48 5.98 -58.73
C THR A 478 -8.44 4.78 -58.66
N PRO A 479 -9.12 4.44 -59.77
CA PRO A 479 -10.03 3.29 -59.80
C PRO A 479 -9.30 2.01 -59.39
N ASN A 480 -9.92 1.17 -58.58
CA ASN A 480 -9.42 -0.12 -58.08
C ASN A 480 -8.12 -0.07 -57.25
N CYS A 481 -7.59 1.14 -56.99
CA CYS A 481 -6.39 1.34 -56.18
C CYS A 481 -6.65 2.28 -54.98
N GLY A 482 -7.63 3.19 -55.11
CA GLY A 482 -7.85 4.25 -54.13
C GLY A 482 -6.81 5.34 -54.26
N TYR A 483 -5.78 5.32 -53.41
CA TYR A 483 -4.61 6.23 -53.50
C TYR A 483 -3.36 5.46 -53.91
N LEU A 484 -2.76 5.92 -55.00
CA LEU A 484 -1.46 5.41 -55.44
C LEU A 484 -0.35 6.14 -54.68
N VAL A 485 0.33 5.45 -53.78
CA VAL A 485 1.40 5.97 -52.94
C VAL A 485 2.74 5.65 -53.61
N GLY A 486 3.49 6.70 -53.93
CA GLY A 486 4.84 6.63 -54.50
C GLY A 486 5.83 7.40 -53.61
N PRO A 487 6.99 7.84 -54.19
CA PRO A 487 8.02 8.56 -53.45
C PRO A 487 7.59 9.98 -53.02
N ASN A 488 6.55 10.54 -53.67
CA ASN A 488 6.01 11.84 -53.30
C ASN A 488 4.91 11.70 -52.23
N PRO A 489 4.81 12.65 -51.31
CA PRO A 489 3.75 12.65 -50.29
C PRO A 489 2.33 12.62 -50.90
N THR A 490 1.55 11.64 -50.52
CA THR A 490 0.15 11.46 -50.92
C THR A 490 -0.73 11.75 -49.71
N GLU A 491 -1.60 12.74 -49.83
CA GLU A 491 -2.54 13.13 -48.76
C GLU A 491 -3.85 12.39 -48.90
N ILE A 492 -4.33 11.82 -47.78
CA ILE A 492 -5.60 11.12 -47.65
C ILE A 492 -6.45 11.89 -46.63
N PRO A 493 -7.39 12.74 -47.05
CA PRO A 493 -8.27 13.46 -46.13
C PRO A 493 -9.27 12.52 -45.48
N LEU A 494 -9.57 12.77 -44.19
CA LEU A 494 -10.58 12.00 -43.45
C LEU A 494 -11.99 12.57 -43.64
N SER A 495 -13.00 11.77 -43.35
CA SER A 495 -14.42 12.15 -43.37
C SER A 495 -14.77 13.09 -42.22
N ALA A 496 -14.03 13.02 -41.10
CA ALA A 496 -14.15 13.89 -39.93
C ALA A 496 -12.81 13.99 -39.20
N PRO A 497 -12.52 15.10 -38.50
CA PRO A 497 -11.34 15.20 -37.66
C PRO A 497 -11.42 14.26 -36.46
N VAL A 498 -10.29 13.63 -36.12
CA VAL A 498 -10.12 12.77 -34.96
C VAL A 498 -9.55 13.62 -33.82
N THR A 499 -10.36 13.91 -32.83
CA THR A 499 -9.99 14.79 -31.70
C THR A 499 -9.52 14.05 -30.46
N SER A 500 -9.93 12.79 -30.31
CA SER A 500 -9.54 11.96 -29.17
C SER A 500 -8.13 11.39 -29.35
N PRO A 501 -7.29 11.40 -28.33
CA PRO A 501 -5.97 10.76 -28.38
C PRO A 501 -6.09 9.22 -28.35
N ARG A 502 -4.98 8.56 -28.72
CA ARG A 502 -4.83 7.10 -28.70
C ARG A 502 -5.91 6.35 -29.47
N GLN A 503 -6.08 6.70 -30.74
CA GLN A 503 -6.92 5.97 -31.67
C GLN A 503 -6.10 5.02 -32.53
N VAL A 504 -6.73 4.02 -33.10
CA VAL A 504 -6.06 3.11 -34.04
C VAL A 504 -6.47 3.47 -35.46
N LEU A 505 -5.46 3.75 -36.26
CA LEU A 505 -5.58 3.91 -37.70
C LEU A 505 -5.35 2.54 -38.35
N ARG A 506 -6.35 2.03 -39.09
CA ARG A 506 -6.23 0.84 -39.94
C ARG A 506 -6.02 1.28 -41.37
N LEU A 507 -4.87 0.87 -41.91
CA LEU A 507 -4.47 1.15 -43.28
C LEU A 507 -4.65 -0.13 -44.12
N SER A 508 -5.58 -0.13 -45.07
CA SER A 508 -5.78 -1.25 -46.01
C SER A 508 -5.00 -0.96 -47.27
N TYR A 509 -4.02 -1.80 -47.62
CA TYR A 509 -3.16 -1.60 -48.76
C TYR A 509 -2.96 -2.88 -49.58
N PHE A 510 -2.50 -2.67 -50.83
CA PHE A 510 -2.03 -3.72 -51.71
C PHE A 510 -0.69 -3.28 -52.35
N THR A 511 0.28 -4.17 -52.38
CA THR A 511 1.55 -3.97 -53.09
C THR A 511 2.04 -5.26 -53.75
N GLY A 512 2.67 -5.10 -54.91
CA GLY A 512 3.29 -6.20 -55.67
C GLY A 512 4.66 -6.65 -55.12
N ALA A 513 5.29 -5.87 -54.25
CA ALA A 513 6.60 -6.15 -53.66
C ALA A 513 6.72 -5.55 -52.26
N PRO A 514 7.54 -6.15 -51.38
CA PRO A 514 7.81 -5.55 -50.07
C PRO A 514 8.57 -4.25 -50.21
N GLY A 515 8.49 -3.37 -49.21
CA GLY A 515 9.18 -2.10 -49.19
C GLY A 515 8.94 -1.32 -47.89
N THR A 516 9.37 -0.08 -47.86
CA THR A 516 9.25 0.79 -46.70
C THR A 516 8.53 2.08 -47.07
N ALA A 517 7.84 2.66 -46.09
CA ALA A 517 7.17 3.94 -46.24
C ALA A 517 7.20 4.74 -44.92
N VAL A 518 6.83 5.99 -45.04
CA VAL A 518 6.59 6.85 -43.88
C VAL A 518 5.13 7.31 -43.87
N LEU A 519 4.48 7.12 -42.74
CA LEU A 519 3.16 7.64 -42.43
C LEU A 519 3.33 8.91 -41.59
N ARG A 520 2.85 10.06 -42.08
CA ARG A 520 2.77 11.29 -41.31
C ARG A 520 1.31 11.53 -40.89
N VAL A 521 1.10 11.63 -39.58
CA VAL A 521 -0.23 11.81 -38.98
C VAL A 521 -0.12 12.53 -37.63
N GLY A 522 -0.95 13.51 -37.36
CA GLY A 522 -0.92 14.27 -36.10
C GLY A 522 0.44 14.92 -35.81
N GLY A 523 1.21 15.28 -36.85
CA GLY A 523 2.59 15.81 -36.73
C GLY A 523 3.66 14.79 -36.32
N GLN A 524 3.32 13.49 -36.36
CA GLN A 524 4.27 12.38 -36.12
C GLN A 524 4.61 11.70 -37.45
N GLU A 525 5.87 11.24 -37.59
CA GLU A 525 6.30 10.39 -38.68
C GLU A 525 6.56 8.99 -38.15
N ILE A 526 5.84 8.01 -38.71
CA ILE A 526 5.86 6.62 -38.29
C ILE A 526 6.39 5.80 -39.47
N PRO A 527 7.53 5.15 -39.32
CA PRO A 527 8.02 4.23 -40.35
C PRO A 527 7.12 2.99 -40.37
N ILE A 528 6.73 2.57 -41.57
CA ILE A 528 5.95 1.36 -41.80
C ILE A 528 6.60 0.51 -42.87
N ASN A 529 6.45 -0.79 -42.78
CA ASN A 529 6.86 -1.76 -43.76
C ASN A 529 5.67 -2.22 -44.59
N TRP A 530 5.85 -2.36 -45.88
CA TRP A 530 4.91 -2.99 -46.78
C TRP A 530 5.28 -4.45 -46.98
N ASP A 531 4.32 -5.35 -46.80
CA ASP A 531 4.47 -6.74 -47.21
C ASP A 531 3.71 -6.99 -48.52
N GLN A 532 4.23 -7.89 -49.38
CA GLN A 532 3.62 -8.20 -50.67
C GLN A 532 2.21 -8.82 -50.45
N GLY A 533 1.21 -8.29 -51.15
CA GLY A 533 -0.17 -8.77 -51.07
C GLY A 533 -1.15 -7.71 -50.60
N VAL A 534 -2.30 -8.18 -50.14
CA VAL A 534 -3.37 -7.36 -49.55
C VAL A 534 -3.30 -7.44 -48.02
N HIS A 535 -3.14 -6.31 -47.40
CA HIS A 535 -2.90 -6.25 -45.95
C HIS A 535 -3.72 -5.16 -45.27
N ASN A 536 -3.90 -5.32 -43.95
CA ASN A 536 -4.53 -4.36 -43.05
C ASN A 536 -3.60 -4.06 -41.88
N LEU A 537 -2.90 -2.93 -41.92
CA LEU A 537 -1.96 -2.54 -40.89
C LEU A 537 -2.65 -1.66 -39.85
N ASN A 538 -2.60 -2.02 -38.57
CA ASN A 538 -3.10 -1.25 -37.47
C ASN A 538 -1.95 -0.43 -36.85
N ILE A 539 -2.17 0.87 -36.63
CA ILE A 539 -1.17 1.84 -36.18
C ILE A 539 -1.81 2.70 -35.08
N VAL A 540 -1.17 2.80 -33.91
CA VAL A 540 -1.65 3.62 -32.80
C VAL A 540 -1.23 5.08 -33.03
N ILE A 541 -2.18 5.99 -32.91
CA ILE A 541 -1.94 7.44 -33.07
C ILE A 541 -2.32 8.15 -31.76
N ASP A 542 -1.33 8.81 -31.17
CA ASP A 542 -1.50 9.44 -29.85
C ASP A 542 -2.02 10.88 -29.89
N LYS A 543 -2.00 11.53 -31.07
CA LYS A 543 -2.36 12.94 -31.23
C LYS A 543 -3.58 13.12 -32.11
N PRO A 544 -4.36 14.21 -31.94
CA PRO A 544 -5.45 14.57 -32.84
C PRO A 544 -4.96 14.81 -34.28
N PHE A 545 -5.76 14.47 -35.28
CA PHE A 545 -5.48 14.65 -36.71
C PHE A 545 -6.75 14.67 -37.56
N ASP A 546 -6.64 15.19 -38.77
CA ASP A 546 -7.74 15.32 -39.74
C ASP A 546 -7.37 14.78 -41.13
N GLN A 547 -6.10 14.47 -41.36
CA GLN A 547 -5.57 13.90 -42.58
C GLN A 547 -4.41 12.96 -42.32
N VAL A 548 -4.16 12.09 -43.27
CA VAL A 548 -3.04 11.14 -43.29
C VAL A 548 -2.19 11.39 -44.50
N THR A 549 -0.88 11.51 -44.35
CA THR A 549 0.06 11.66 -45.45
C THR A 549 1.00 10.46 -45.52
N LEU A 550 1.13 9.85 -46.69
CA LEU A 550 1.96 8.68 -46.95
C LEU A 550 2.90 8.87 -48.11
N TRP A 551 4.11 8.39 -47.98
CA TRP A 551 5.04 8.26 -49.12
C TRP A 551 5.89 7.00 -48.95
N SER A 552 6.18 6.35 -50.09
CA SER A 552 7.05 5.17 -50.14
C SER A 552 8.50 5.60 -50.25
N THR A 553 9.41 4.97 -49.52
CA THR A 553 10.85 5.26 -49.56
C THR A 553 11.64 4.28 -50.45
N GLU A 554 11.15 3.04 -50.60
CA GLU A 554 11.90 1.97 -51.27
C GLU A 554 11.05 1.01 -52.12
N THR A 555 9.91 1.41 -52.63
CA THR A 555 9.07 0.51 -53.44
C THR A 555 9.13 0.92 -54.91
N PRO A 556 9.68 0.07 -55.82
CA PRO A 556 9.79 0.38 -57.24
C PRO A 556 8.46 0.52 -57.99
N ALA A 557 7.43 -0.16 -57.53
CA ALA A 557 6.06 -0.08 -58.04
C ALA A 557 5.18 0.55 -56.95
N GLY A 558 4.39 1.56 -57.25
CA GLY A 558 3.55 2.25 -56.28
C GLY A 558 2.64 1.28 -55.46
N VAL A 559 2.34 1.72 -54.26
CA VAL A 559 1.45 0.98 -53.33
C VAL A 559 0.05 1.51 -53.46
N CYS A 560 -0.93 0.64 -53.63
CA CYS A 560 -2.35 0.99 -53.62
C CYS A 560 -2.91 1.01 -52.19
N VAL A 561 -3.34 2.18 -51.71
CA VAL A 561 -4.06 2.31 -50.44
C VAL A 561 -5.54 2.35 -50.73
N GLY A 562 -6.20 1.21 -50.52
CA GLY A 562 -7.63 1.03 -50.79
C GLY A 562 -8.55 1.66 -49.77
N GLY A 563 -8.05 1.87 -48.54
CA GLY A 563 -8.86 2.47 -47.46
C GLY A 563 -8.06 2.84 -46.22
N VAL A 564 -8.55 3.85 -45.53
CA VAL A 564 -8.11 4.26 -44.21
C VAL A 564 -9.33 4.28 -43.30
N MET A 565 -9.23 3.65 -42.14
CA MET A 565 -10.27 3.70 -41.11
C MET A 565 -9.60 4.07 -39.78
N VAL A 566 -10.18 5.04 -39.09
CA VAL A 566 -9.77 5.38 -37.74
C VAL A 566 -10.87 4.97 -36.79
N GLY A 567 -10.53 4.29 -35.72
CA GLY A 567 -11.51 3.81 -34.75
C GLY A 567 -10.99 3.76 -33.35
N ALA A 568 -11.94 3.78 -32.40
CA ALA A 568 -11.65 3.47 -31.01
C ALA A 568 -11.36 1.96 -30.88
N PRO A 569 -10.27 1.57 -30.20
CA PRO A 569 -9.95 0.17 -29.99
C PRO A 569 -10.99 -0.49 -29.09
N THR A 570 -11.39 -1.71 -29.43
CA THR A 570 -12.30 -2.55 -28.66
C THR A 570 -11.92 -4.02 -28.80
N ILE A 571 -12.50 -4.87 -27.97
CA ILE A 571 -12.31 -6.32 -28.02
C ILE A 571 -13.12 -6.87 -29.20
N GLY A 572 -12.47 -7.69 -30.06
CA GLY A 572 -13.08 -8.39 -31.17
C GLY A 572 -13.71 -9.72 -30.79
#